data_f6c58907dcdbd6e1b7de07288843d04b
#
_entry.id   f6c58907dcdbd6e1b7de07288843d04b
#
_cell.length_a   1.000
_cell.length_b   1.000
_cell.length_c   1.000
_cell.angle_alpha   90.00
_cell.angle_beta   90.00
_cell.angle_gamma   90.00
#
_symmetry.space_group_name_H-M   'P 1'
#
loop_
_entity.id
_entity.type
_entity.pdbx_description
1 polymer ?
#
loop_
_entity_poly.entity_id
_entity_poly.type
_entity_poly.pdbx_seq_one_letter_code
_entity_poly.pdbx_strand_id
1 'polypeptide(L)'
;MNLVRIFLFLGALAAYSFGASSSMENLLFNGRWAHDNGVSRASAPAASITFNAKASKITFTVEGHSRWRLDRDGKPVEQFEVDSKEERTIKVEDDGNFHKYRFIKISESGVPEIKFYGISVDGEFGEAPKPSNRRIEFIGDSFTAGYGCEGSSAEDAPEFDKTNASKSYAYLLASGFNADYQVNAYSGRGLVRNYDNMVPEWTYERLYDYTVMGSVTSYPKPERWDLEKFHPQVIVIFEGINDFQGNPPYADKGKFKKAYAKLLDKLRKAHPGVKFLLVSTKVWPNDDLAPTIKSIYDAQVAAGHKDLEYKHVLTSNVGLHGHPDTHSQEELANTLRPIIARLGRWLSR
;
A
#
# COMPACT_ATOMS: atom_id res chain seq x y z
N MET A 1 43.91 2.34 70.45
CA MET A 1 42.89 3.14 69.64
C MET A 1 43.10 2.77 68.19
N ASN A 2 42.26 1.80 67.70
CA ASN A 2 42.31 1.32 66.32
C ASN A 2 41.15 1.92 65.56
N LEU A 3 41.47 2.80 64.59
CA LEU A 3 40.47 3.33 63.68
C LEU A 3 40.17 2.31 62.54
N VAL A 4 38.97 1.75 62.55
CA VAL A 4 38.45 0.95 61.43
C VAL A 4 37.90 1.90 60.37
N ARG A 5 38.57 1.93 59.18
CA ARG A 5 38.05 2.63 57.97
C ARG A 5 37.07 1.72 57.25
N ILE A 6 35.79 2.10 57.28
CA ILE A 6 34.75 1.47 56.48
C ILE A 6 34.79 2.06 55.07
N PHE A 7 35.15 1.24 54.06
CA PHE A 7 35.00 1.58 52.64
C PHE A 7 33.56 1.22 52.21
N LEU A 8 32.77 2.24 51.94
CA LEU A 8 31.50 2.05 51.24
C LEU A 8 31.78 1.87 49.75
N PHE A 9 31.58 0.66 49.23
CA PHE A 9 31.49 0.41 47.80
C PHE A 9 30.09 0.82 47.32
N LEU A 10 29.97 1.95 46.63
CA LEU A 10 28.81 2.25 45.80
C LEU A 10 28.90 1.39 44.55
N GLY A 11 28.21 0.25 44.55
CA GLY A 11 27.97 -0.51 43.33
C GLY A 11 26.96 0.23 42.45
N ALA A 12 27.43 0.75 41.34
CA ALA A 12 26.51 1.22 40.28
C ALA A 12 25.77 0.00 39.72
N LEU A 13 24.50 -0.17 40.10
CA LEU A 13 23.59 -1.08 39.38
C LEU A 13 23.40 -0.49 37.97
N ALA A 14 24.08 -1.09 36.98
CA ALA A 14 23.70 -0.92 35.60
C ALA A 14 22.29 -1.53 35.45
N ALA A 15 21.30 -0.67 35.35
CA ALA A 15 19.95 -1.11 34.96
C ALA A 15 20.05 -1.59 33.51
N TYR A 16 20.12 -2.88 33.30
CA TYR A 16 19.87 -3.48 32.00
C TYR A 16 18.37 -3.20 31.68
N SER A 17 18.08 -2.21 30.88
CA SER A 17 16.75 -2.05 30.31
C SER A 17 16.56 -3.20 29.32
N PHE A 18 15.79 -4.20 29.72
CA PHE A 18 15.29 -5.17 28.76
C PHE A 18 14.34 -4.41 27.85
N GLY A 19 14.69 -4.33 26.55
CA GLY A 19 13.83 -3.72 25.56
C GLY A 19 12.46 -4.42 25.47
N ALA A 20 11.41 -3.67 25.21
CA ALA A 20 10.06 -4.22 25.03
C ALA A 20 9.91 -4.78 23.60
N SER A 21 9.25 -5.95 23.50
CA SER A 21 8.82 -6.52 22.19
C SER A 21 7.36 -6.21 21.95
N SER A 22 6.98 -5.94 20.69
CA SER A 22 5.59 -5.70 20.34
C SER A 22 4.73 -6.96 20.53
N SER A 23 3.52 -6.79 21.07
CA SER A 23 2.42 -7.70 20.81
C SER A 23 1.65 -7.22 19.57
N MET A 24 0.86 -8.09 18.93
CA MET A 24 -0.01 -7.69 17.81
C MET A 24 -0.99 -6.58 18.21
N GLU A 25 -1.36 -6.51 19.47
CA GLU A 25 -2.29 -5.53 20.05
C GLU A 25 -1.71 -4.10 20.09
N ASN A 26 -0.38 -3.95 20.05
CA ASN A 26 0.27 -2.64 19.99
C ASN A 26 0.36 -2.07 18.57
N LEU A 27 0.01 -2.87 17.56
CA LEU A 27 0.27 -2.57 16.15
C LEU A 27 -1.04 -2.29 15.40
N LEU A 28 -1.01 -1.29 14.52
CA LEU A 28 -2.05 -1.02 13.54
C LEU A 28 -1.52 -1.34 12.14
N PHE A 29 -2.17 -2.26 11.45
CA PHE A 29 -1.82 -2.70 10.10
C PHE A 29 -2.71 -2.00 9.07
N ASN A 30 -2.10 -1.44 8.03
CA ASN A 30 -2.79 -0.98 6.82
C ASN A 30 -2.35 -1.81 5.61
N GLY A 31 -3.27 -2.06 4.69
CA GLY A 31 -3.11 -3.03 3.60
C GLY A 31 -3.71 -4.39 3.94
N ARG A 32 -3.54 -5.35 3.03
CA ARG A 32 -3.97 -6.73 3.25
C ARG A 32 -2.83 -7.54 3.87
N TRP A 33 -3.09 -8.08 5.05
CA TRP A 33 -2.16 -8.89 5.81
C TRP A 33 -2.77 -10.24 6.16
N ALA A 34 -2.01 -11.31 5.95
CA ALA A 34 -2.30 -12.64 6.46
C ALA A 34 -1.55 -12.82 7.78
N HIS A 35 -2.24 -13.24 8.81
CA HIS A 35 -1.66 -13.45 10.15
C HIS A 35 -1.76 -14.92 10.52
N ASP A 36 -0.62 -15.57 10.75
CA ASP A 36 -0.56 -16.97 11.14
C ASP A 36 0.64 -17.23 12.07
N ASN A 37 0.37 -17.88 13.22
CA ASN A 37 1.39 -18.34 14.18
C ASN A 37 2.45 -17.27 14.55
N GLY A 38 2.01 -16.02 14.78
CA GLY A 38 2.89 -14.90 15.17
C GLY A 38 3.67 -14.28 14.01
N VAL A 39 3.42 -14.70 12.77
CA VAL A 39 4.00 -14.14 11.55
C VAL A 39 2.92 -13.44 10.74
N SER A 40 3.20 -12.22 10.27
CA SER A 40 2.30 -11.46 9.40
C SER A 40 2.89 -11.40 7.99
N ARG A 41 2.11 -11.74 6.97
CA ARG A 41 2.54 -11.77 5.58
C ARG A 41 1.80 -10.75 4.72
N ALA A 42 2.51 -10.05 3.85
CA ALA A 42 1.93 -9.12 2.89
C ALA A 42 2.73 -9.10 1.58
N SER A 43 2.09 -8.70 0.49
CA SER A 43 2.77 -8.40 -0.78
C SER A 43 2.42 -7.01 -1.30
N ALA A 44 1.25 -6.49 -0.94
CA ALA A 44 0.74 -5.23 -1.48
C ALA A 44 1.71 -4.05 -1.30
N PRO A 45 1.79 -3.13 -2.28
CA PRO A 45 2.53 -1.88 -2.13
C PRO A 45 1.91 -1.04 -1.00
N ALA A 46 2.72 -0.23 -0.34
CA ALA A 46 2.35 0.60 0.80
C ALA A 46 1.73 -0.14 2.01
N ALA A 47 1.78 -1.48 2.05
CA ALA A 47 1.44 -2.21 3.27
C ALA A 47 2.26 -1.66 4.44
N SER A 48 1.62 -1.35 5.57
CA SER A 48 2.31 -0.65 6.65
C SER A 48 1.91 -1.12 8.04
N ILE A 49 2.81 -0.88 9.00
CA ILE A 49 2.67 -1.21 10.40
C ILE A 49 2.92 0.07 11.20
N THR A 50 1.95 0.49 11.99
CA THR A 50 2.01 1.71 12.80
C THR A 50 1.96 1.35 14.28
N PHE A 51 2.77 2.02 15.11
CA PHE A 51 2.82 1.85 16.56
C PHE A 51 3.25 3.16 17.22
N ASN A 52 3.02 3.25 18.54
CA ASN A 52 3.54 4.34 19.36
C ASN A 52 4.63 3.79 20.26
N ALA A 53 5.75 4.50 20.38
CA ALA A 53 6.84 4.13 21.26
C ALA A 53 7.62 5.36 21.74
N LYS A 54 8.24 5.21 22.91
CA LYS A 54 9.32 6.07 23.40
C LYS A 54 10.59 5.23 23.42
N ALA A 55 11.57 5.57 22.59
CA ALA A 55 12.75 4.76 22.36
C ALA A 55 13.87 5.55 21.70
N SER A 56 15.11 5.08 21.85
CA SER A 56 16.28 5.54 21.08
C SER A 56 16.65 4.57 19.95
N LYS A 57 16.13 3.33 19.98
CA LYS A 57 16.34 2.30 18.97
C LYS A 57 15.09 1.51 18.73
N ILE A 58 14.82 1.24 17.47
CA ILE A 58 13.73 0.40 17.01
C ILE A 58 14.33 -0.73 16.19
N THR A 59 14.05 -1.97 16.56
CA THR A 59 14.47 -3.15 15.79
C THR A 59 13.26 -3.76 15.10
N PHE A 60 13.35 -3.93 13.78
CA PHE A 60 12.33 -4.45 12.89
C PHE A 60 12.80 -5.79 12.33
N THR A 61 12.03 -6.85 12.60
CA THR A 61 12.37 -8.21 12.12
C THR A 61 11.47 -8.59 10.95
N VAL A 62 12.06 -8.76 9.78
CA VAL A 62 11.35 -9.00 8.52
C VAL A 62 12.15 -9.95 7.63
N GLU A 63 11.47 -10.67 6.74
CA GLU A 63 12.02 -11.59 5.73
C GLU A 63 11.41 -11.31 4.37
N GLY A 64 12.20 -11.42 3.32
CA GLY A 64 11.80 -11.30 1.92
C GLY A 64 12.32 -10.03 1.26
N HIS A 65 12.74 -10.18 0.00
CA HIS A 65 13.29 -9.09 -0.80
C HIS A 65 12.30 -7.93 -0.90
N SER A 66 12.62 -6.81 -0.24
CA SER A 66 11.70 -5.69 -0.10
C SER A 66 12.41 -4.42 0.33
N ARG A 67 11.82 -3.27 -0.01
CA ARG A 67 12.27 -1.95 0.45
C ARG A 67 11.26 -1.38 1.42
N TRP A 68 11.77 -0.71 2.45
CA TRP A 68 10.99 -0.16 3.55
C TRP A 68 11.36 1.29 3.82
N ARG A 69 10.40 2.03 4.36
CA ARG A 69 10.59 3.36 4.93
C ARG A 69 10.04 3.40 6.35
N LEU A 70 10.83 3.93 7.29
CA LEU A 70 10.36 4.29 8.62
C LEU A 70 9.99 5.78 8.64
N ASP A 71 8.78 6.09 9.08
CA ASP A 71 8.36 7.45 9.41
C ASP A 71 8.20 7.62 10.92
N ARG A 72 8.56 8.80 11.45
CA ARG A 72 8.24 9.28 12.80
C ARG A 72 7.34 10.50 12.68
N ASP A 73 6.16 10.47 13.28
CA ASP A 73 5.15 11.54 13.23
C ASP A 73 4.84 12.04 11.81
N GLY A 74 4.83 11.12 10.86
CA GLY A 74 4.59 11.38 9.44
C GLY A 74 5.78 11.92 8.66
N LYS A 75 6.96 12.03 9.24
CA LYS A 75 8.19 12.46 8.56
C LYS A 75 9.11 11.26 8.34
N PRO A 76 9.70 11.09 7.14
CA PRO A 76 10.66 10.04 6.87
C PRO A 76 11.89 10.13 7.79
N VAL A 77 12.30 8.99 8.33
CA VAL A 77 13.52 8.83 9.15
C VAL A 77 14.59 8.10 8.36
N GLU A 78 14.24 6.92 7.83
CA GLU A 78 15.20 6.06 7.12
C GLU A 78 14.46 5.25 6.03
N GLN A 79 15.18 4.97 4.94
CA GLN A 79 14.80 3.95 3.96
C GLN A 79 15.86 2.86 3.95
N PHE A 80 15.46 1.61 3.81
CA PHE A 80 16.36 0.47 3.79
C PHE A 80 15.78 -0.66 2.94
N GLU A 81 16.65 -1.56 2.55
CA GLU A 81 16.37 -2.77 1.78
C GLU A 81 16.59 -4.00 2.64
N VAL A 82 15.83 -5.05 2.37
CA VAL A 82 15.89 -6.35 2.99
C VAL A 82 15.91 -7.41 1.89
N ASP A 83 16.92 -8.29 1.90
CA ASP A 83 17.03 -9.38 0.92
C ASP A 83 16.57 -10.73 1.46
N SER A 84 16.84 -10.97 2.74
CA SER A 84 16.56 -12.23 3.43
C SER A 84 15.94 -11.95 4.79
N LYS A 85 15.89 -12.91 5.69
CA LYS A 85 15.47 -12.67 7.07
C LYS A 85 16.54 -11.88 7.80
N GLU A 86 16.19 -10.68 8.27
CA GLU A 86 17.10 -9.84 9.06
C GLU A 86 16.38 -9.09 10.18
N GLU A 87 17.17 -8.69 11.18
CA GLU A 87 16.81 -7.74 12.21
C GLU A 87 17.47 -6.40 11.90
N ARG A 88 16.68 -5.43 11.48
CA ARG A 88 17.16 -4.08 11.20
C ARG A 88 16.94 -3.20 12.42
N THR A 89 18.02 -2.69 13.01
CA THR A 89 17.97 -1.71 14.12
C THR A 89 18.21 -0.31 13.59
N ILE A 90 17.24 0.56 13.83
CA ILE A 90 17.26 1.97 13.42
C ILE A 90 17.39 2.83 14.68
N LYS A 91 18.33 3.76 14.68
CA LYS A 91 18.46 4.76 15.73
C LYS A 91 17.48 5.89 15.47
N VAL A 92 16.76 6.28 16.51
CA VAL A 92 15.83 7.41 16.48
C VAL A 92 16.18 8.37 17.63
N GLU A 93 15.76 9.62 17.49
CA GLU A 93 15.95 10.60 18.56
C GLU A 93 15.03 10.27 19.74
N ASP A 94 15.61 10.13 20.94
CA ASP A 94 14.86 9.99 22.19
C ASP A 94 14.82 11.35 22.91
N ASP A 95 13.65 11.97 22.88
CA ASP A 95 13.37 13.22 23.58
C ASP A 95 12.49 13.00 24.85
N GLY A 96 12.34 11.74 25.26
CA GLY A 96 11.53 11.33 26.41
C GLY A 96 10.04 11.27 26.15
N ASN A 97 9.57 11.51 24.91
CA ASN A 97 8.17 11.50 24.53
C ASN A 97 7.78 10.27 23.72
N PHE A 98 6.50 9.94 23.73
CA PHE A 98 5.95 8.95 22.81
C PHE A 98 5.77 9.56 21.42
N HIS A 99 6.24 8.82 20.40
CA HIS A 99 6.08 9.17 18.98
C HIS A 99 5.34 8.09 18.23
N LYS A 100 4.64 8.50 17.18
CA LYS A 100 4.00 7.58 16.25
C LYS A 100 4.97 7.18 15.16
N TYR A 101 5.32 5.92 15.11
CA TYR A 101 6.16 5.33 14.08
C TYR A 101 5.34 4.55 13.07
N ARG A 102 5.80 4.53 11.82
CA ARG A 102 5.19 3.72 10.76
C ARG A 102 6.27 3.13 9.87
N PHE A 103 6.34 1.80 9.81
CA PHE A 103 7.05 1.10 8.74
C PHE A 103 6.13 0.93 7.54
N ILE A 104 6.62 1.32 6.35
CA ILE A 104 5.89 1.27 5.09
C ILE A 104 6.70 0.45 4.11
N LYS A 105 6.11 -0.62 3.57
CA LYS A 105 6.68 -1.38 2.45
C LYS A 105 6.59 -0.52 1.20
N ILE A 106 7.73 -0.05 0.68
CA ILE A 106 7.77 0.83 -0.50
C ILE A 106 7.99 0.09 -1.81
N SER A 107 8.42 -1.16 -1.79
CA SER A 107 8.41 -2.05 -2.95
C SER A 107 6.99 -2.52 -3.30
N GLU A 108 6.80 -3.06 -4.51
CA GLU A 108 5.47 -3.46 -4.99
C GLU A 108 5.13 -4.95 -4.78
N SER A 109 3.98 -5.36 -5.35
CA SER A 109 3.44 -6.73 -5.23
C SER A 109 4.17 -7.78 -6.10
N GLY A 110 4.94 -7.35 -7.11
CA GLY A 110 5.69 -8.24 -8.00
C GLY A 110 6.88 -8.92 -7.36
N VAL A 111 7.33 -8.44 -6.20
CA VAL A 111 8.33 -9.10 -5.38
C VAL A 111 7.67 -10.18 -4.52
N PRO A 112 8.42 -11.21 -4.07
CA PRO A 112 7.90 -12.22 -3.16
C PRO A 112 7.22 -11.59 -1.95
N GLU A 113 6.28 -12.33 -1.33
CA GLU A 113 5.68 -11.88 -0.07
C GLU A 113 6.77 -11.58 0.96
N ILE A 114 6.48 -10.61 1.81
CA ILE A 114 7.28 -10.39 3.01
C ILE A 114 6.65 -11.12 4.20
N LYS A 115 7.49 -11.50 5.15
CA LYS A 115 7.10 -12.02 6.46
C LYS A 115 7.60 -11.10 7.54
N PHE A 116 6.69 -10.53 8.28
CA PHE A 116 6.98 -9.69 9.42
C PHE A 116 6.88 -10.51 10.71
N TYR A 117 7.92 -10.45 11.55
CA TYR A 117 8.04 -11.23 12.78
C TYR A 117 7.86 -10.41 14.04
N GLY A 118 8.00 -9.08 13.97
CA GLY A 118 7.80 -8.20 15.11
C GLY A 118 8.66 -6.95 15.11
N ILE A 119 8.40 -6.13 16.12
CA ILE A 119 9.17 -4.93 16.44
C ILE A 119 9.60 -5.04 17.89
N SER A 120 10.84 -4.64 18.20
CA SER A 120 11.29 -4.40 19.55
C SER A 120 11.89 -2.99 19.67
N VAL A 121 11.82 -2.43 20.86
CA VAL A 121 12.32 -1.09 21.19
C VAL A 121 13.19 -1.17 22.45
N ASP A 122 14.19 -0.32 22.57
CA ASP A 122 15.01 -0.22 23.78
C ASP A 122 14.35 0.58 24.90
N GLY A 123 13.12 1.00 24.71
CA GLY A 123 12.26 1.73 25.65
C GLY A 123 10.95 1.03 25.87
N GLU A 124 9.84 1.74 25.67
CA GLU A 124 8.49 1.24 25.93
C GLU A 124 7.52 1.52 24.77
N PHE A 125 6.56 0.60 24.56
CA PHE A 125 5.43 0.84 23.67
C PHE A 125 4.35 1.69 24.37
N GLY A 126 3.80 2.67 23.64
CA GLY A 126 2.62 3.41 24.08
C GLY A 126 1.30 2.69 23.75
N GLU A 127 0.19 3.39 23.95
CA GLU A 127 -1.11 2.89 23.53
C GLU A 127 -1.11 2.56 22.03
N ALA A 128 -1.82 1.49 21.66
CA ALA A 128 -2.00 1.13 20.25
C ALA A 128 -2.61 2.29 19.44
N PRO A 129 -2.12 2.56 18.23
CA PRO A 129 -2.74 3.56 17.37
C PRO A 129 -4.18 3.17 17.05
N LYS A 130 -5.11 4.12 17.20
CA LYS A 130 -6.51 3.89 16.89
C LYS A 130 -6.73 3.91 15.38
N PRO A 131 -7.54 2.98 14.82
CA PRO A 131 -7.95 3.04 13.43
C PRO A 131 -8.62 4.37 13.09
N SER A 132 -8.41 4.83 11.86
CA SER A 132 -9.05 6.04 11.37
C SER A 132 -10.54 5.81 11.10
N ASN A 133 -11.35 6.87 11.26
CA ASN A 133 -12.73 6.89 10.80
C ASN A 133 -12.85 7.04 9.27
N ARG A 134 -11.75 7.37 8.58
CA ARG A 134 -11.68 7.46 7.12
C ARG A 134 -10.97 6.24 6.59
N ARG A 135 -11.57 5.57 5.60
CA ARG A 135 -11.02 4.37 4.99
C ARG A 135 -11.15 4.46 3.47
N ILE A 136 -10.06 4.16 2.79
CA ILE A 136 -9.99 4.23 1.33
C ILE A 136 -9.31 2.99 0.77
N GLU A 137 -9.86 2.44 -0.30
CA GLU A 137 -9.22 1.38 -1.07
C GLU A 137 -8.83 1.89 -2.45
N PHE A 138 -7.62 1.56 -2.88
CA PHE A 138 -7.12 1.82 -4.23
C PHE A 138 -6.93 0.49 -4.94
N ILE A 139 -7.59 0.34 -6.07
CA ILE A 139 -7.53 -0.83 -6.95
C ILE A 139 -6.86 -0.37 -8.24
N GLY A 140 -5.80 -1.08 -8.67
CA GLY A 140 -5.12 -0.71 -9.90
C GLY A 140 -3.85 -1.52 -10.18
N ASP A 141 -3.09 -1.02 -11.13
CA ASP A 141 -1.87 -1.61 -11.65
C ASP A 141 -0.60 -0.85 -11.21
N SER A 142 0.41 -0.82 -12.06
CA SER A 142 1.71 -0.15 -11.83
C SER A 142 1.58 1.34 -11.51
N PHE A 143 0.63 2.05 -12.11
CA PHE A 143 0.41 3.48 -11.83
C PHE A 143 -0.03 3.69 -10.37
N THR A 144 -0.82 2.78 -9.84
CA THR A 144 -1.30 2.79 -8.46
C THR A 144 -0.25 2.28 -7.46
N ALA A 145 0.59 1.34 -7.89
CA ALA A 145 1.68 0.79 -7.07
C ALA A 145 2.83 1.79 -6.86
N GLY A 146 2.97 2.82 -7.69
CA GLY A 146 4.13 3.72 -7.71
C GLY A 146 5.35 3.08 -8.35
N TYR A 147 5.11 2.17 -9.33
CA TYR A 147 6.17 1.52 -10.11
C TYR A 147 7.03 2.55 -10.81
N GLY A 148 8.35 2.43 -10.64
CA GLY A 148 9.32 3.25 -11.36
C GLY A 148 9.21 4.76 -11.14
N CYS A 149 8.45 5.22 -10.15
CA CYS A 149 8.17 6.65 -9.98
C CYS A 149 9.40 7.48 -9.54
N GLU A 150 10.44 6.87 -9.00
CA GLU A 150 11.72 7.52 -8.69
C GLU A 150 12.70 7.47 -9.88
N GLY A 151 12.30 6.90 -11.01
CA GLY A 151 13.05 6.95 -12.25
C GLY A 151 12.99 8.34 -12.88
N SER A 152 14.08 8.73 -13.54
CA SER A 152 14.22 10.00 -14.26
C SER A 152 14.11 9.86 -15.80
N SER A 153 14.03 8.62 -16.27
CA SER A 153 13.86 8.29 -17.68
C SER A 153 13.22 6.90 -17.84
N ALA A 154 12.72 6.62 -19.04
CA ALA A 154 12.13 5.32 -19.37
C ALA A 154 13.13 4.14 -19.30
N GLU A 155 14.43 4.42 -19.34
CA GLU A 155 15.52 3.41 -19.35
C GLU A 155 16.26 3.31 -18.01
N ASP A 156 15.79 4.02 -17.00
CA ASP A 156 16.42 4.04 -15.67
C ASP A 156 16.17 2.71 -14.95
N ALA A 157 17.21 1.99 -14.60
CA ALA A 157 17.15 0.66 -14.00
C ALA A 157 18.11 0.55 -12.80
N PRO A 158 17.89 -0.43 -11.86
CA PRO A 158 16.83 -1.45 -11.82
C PRO A 158 15.49 -0.92 -11.32
N GLU A 159 14.40 -1.58 -11.72
CA GLU A 159 13.03 -1.20 -11.36
C GLU A 159 12.75 -1.25 -9.85
N PHE A 160 13.38 -2.20 -9.16
CA PHE A 160 13.24 -2.37 -7.72
C PHE A 160 13.67 -1.11 -6.95
N ASP A 161 14.76 -0.47 -7.38
CA ASP A 161 15.30 0.74 -6.75
C ASP A 161 14.49 1.99 -7.09
N LYS A 162 13.76 1.96 -8.20
CA LYS A 162 13.00 3.12 -8.72
C LYS A 162 11.52 3.07 -8.36
N THR A 163 11.03 1.96 -7.83
CA THR A 163 9.64 1.81 -7.38
C THR A 163 9.48 2.28 -5.95
N ASN A 164 8.54 3.19 -5.68
CA ASN A 164 8.30 3.69 -4.33
C ASN A 164 6.81 3.94 -4.07
N ALA A 165 6.15 2.96 -3.48
CA ALA A 165 4.72 3.03 -3.17
C ALA A 165 4.35 4.19 -2.22
N SER A 166 5.28 4.65 -1.37
CA SER A 166 5.04 5.79 -0.48
C SER A 166 5.01 7.14 -1.19
N LYS A 167 5.38 7.16 -2.46
CA LYS A 167 5.29 8.32 -3.35
C LYS A 167 4.16 8.17 -4.39
N SER A 168 3.43 7.04 -4.39
CA SER A 168 2.28 6.86 -5.27
C SER A 168 1.13 7.80 -4.89
N TYR A 169 0.33 8.19 -5.88
CA TYR A 169 -0.87 9.01 -5.65
C TYR A 169 -1.80 8.37 -4.59
N ALA A 170 -1.85 7.04 -4.57
CA ALA A 170 -2.68 6.29 -3.64
C ALA A 170 -2.25 6.52 -2.18
N TYR A 171 -0.96 6.34 -1.88
CA TYR A 171 -0.44 6.60 -0.54
C TYR A 171 -0.50 8.10 -0.17
N LEU A 172 -0.17 9.00 -1.11
CA LEU A 172 -0.23 10.45 -0.87
C LEU A 172 -1.65 10.91 -0.51
N LEU A 173 -2.68 10.35 -1.16
CA LEU A 173 -4.08 10.62 -0.84
C LEU A 173 -4.47 10.04 0.52
N ALA A 174 -4.16 8.77 0.78
CA ALA A 174 -4.47 8.13 2.06
C ALA A 174 -3.84 8.87 3.23
N SER A 175 -2.55 9.19 3.13
CA SER A 175 -1.80 9.96 4.12
C SER A 175 -2.36 11.37 4.30
N GLY A 176 -2.65 12.07 3.20
CA GLY A 176 -3.20 13.44 3.23
C GLY A 176 -4.59 13.53 3.84
N PHE A 177 -5.39 12.46 3.78
CA PHE A 177 -6.69 12.37 4.47
C PHE A 177 -6.57 11.80 5.89
N ASN A 178 -5.40 11.40 6.32
CA ASN A 178 -5.20 10.61 7.55
C ASN A 178 -6.15 9.40 7.59
N ALA A 179 -6.28 8.71 6.48
CA ALA A 179 -7.16 7.57 6.30
C ALA A 179 -6.41 6.24 6.50
N ASP A 180 -7.09 5.24 7.06
CA ASP A 180 -6.67 3.86 6.90
C ASP A 180 -6.90 3.44 5.44
N TYR A 181 -6.04 2.57 4.91
CA TYR A 181 -6.05 2.32 3.48
C TYR A 181 -5.64 0.89 3.10
N GLN A 182 -6.05 0.51 1.90
CA GLN A 182 -5.49 -0.61 1.16
C GLN A 182 -5.07 -0.13 -0.23
N VAL A 183 -3.84 -0.44 -0.64
CA VAL A 183 -3.36 -0.27 -2.01
C VAL A 183 -3.28 -1.66 -2.63
N ASN A 184 -4.37 -2.08 -3.24
CA ASN A 184 -4.49 -3.37 -3.91
C ASN A 184 -4.11 -3.18 -5.38
N ALA A 185 -2.79 -3.08 -5.64
CA ALA A 185 -2.22 -2.84 -6.95
C ALA A 185 -1.22 -3.92 -7.32
N TYR A 186 -1.12 -4.24 -8.61
CA TYR A 186 -0.17 -5.22 -9.10
C TYR A 186 0.29 -4.86 -10.52
N SER A 187 1.59 -4.52 -10.66
CA SER A 187 2.17 -4.12 -11.95
C SER A 187 2.03 -5.19 -13.02
N GLY A 188 1.74 -4.77 -14.25
CA GLY A 188 1.56 -5.66 -15.38
C GLY A 188 0.25 -6.44 -15.40
N ARG A 189 -0.58 -6.35 -14.34
CA ARG A 189 -1.87 -7.03 -14.31
C ARG A 189 -2.97 -6.13 -14.86
N GLY A 190 -3.84 -6.72 -15.67
CA GLY A 190 -5.06 -6.09 -16.15
C GLY A 190 -6.27 -6.88 -15.68
N LEU A 191 -7.42 -6.29 -15.77
CA LEU A 191 -8.65 -6.87 -15.22
C LEU A 191 -8.97 -8.22 -15.85
N VAL A 192 -8.88 -8.34 -17.18
CA VAL A 192 -9.19 -9.57 -17.94
C VAL A 192 -8.05 -10.01 -18.85
N ARG A 193 -7.03 -9.16 -19.06
CA ARG A 193 -5.84 -9.44 -19.85
C ARG A 193 -4.65 -8.70 -19.26
N ASN A 194 -3.59 -9.41 -18.92
CA ASN A 194 -2.34 -8.84 -18.43
C ASN A 194 -1.52 -8.19 -19.56
N TYR A 195 -0.58 -7.31 -19.22
CA TYR A 195 0.36 -6.75 -20.18
C TYR A 195 1.02 -7.85 -21.01
N ASP A 196 1.04 -7.70 -22.35
CA ASP A 196 1.54 -8.71 -23.31
C ASP A 196 0.98 -10.14 -23.11
N ASN A 197 -0.22 -10.22 -22.53
CA ASN A 197 -0.87 -11.48 -22.19
C ASN A 197 -0.02 -12.42 -21.31
N MET A 198 0.90 -11.86 -20.52
CA MET A 198 1.72 -12.62 -19.57
C MET A 198 0.84 -13.28 -18.50
N VAL A 199 1.12 -14.54 -18.16
CA VAL A 199 0.44 -15.29 -17.09
C VAL A 199 -1.09 -15.15 -17.17
N PRO A 200 -1.73 -15.52 -18.29
CA PRO A 200 -3.13 -15.19 -18.58
C PRO A 200 -4.14 -15.82 -17.60
N GLU A 201 -3.74 -16.87 -16.88
CA GLU A 201 -4.53 -17.51 -15.84
C GLU A 201 -4.65 -16.68 -14.55
N TRP A 202 -3.80 -15.68 -14.35
CA TRP A 202 -3.74 -14.83 -13.15
C TRP A 202 -3.95 -13.35 -13.50
N THR A 203 -5.13 -13.03 -14.03
CA THR A 203 -5.58 -11.64 -14.23
C THR A 203 -6.01 -11.00 -12.92
N TYR A 204 -6.13 -9.68 -12.90
CA TYR A 204 -6.50 -8.94 -11.70
C TYR A 204 -7.87 -9.33 -11.15
N GLU A 205 -8.88 -9.62 -12.00
CA GLU A 205 -10.19 -10.13 -11.57
C GLU A 205 -10.05 -11.31 -10.62
N ARG A 206 -9.08 -12.18 -10.87
CA ARG A 206 -8.83 -13.37 -10.07
C ARG A 206 -7.93 -13.08 -8.86
N LEU A 207 -6.88 -12.26 -9.02
CA LEU A 207 -5.93 -11.92 -7.97
C LEU A 207 -6.56 -11.12 -6.84
N TYR A 208 -7.53 -10.26 -7.16
CA TYR A 208 -8.21 -9.42 -6.17
C TYR A 208 -8.83 -10.20 -5.00
N ASP A 209 -9.17 -11.46 -5.20
CA ASP A 209 -9.77 -12.30 -4.18
C ASP A 209 -8.81 -12.81 -3.10
N TYR A 210 -7.52 -12.52 -3.22
CA TYR A 210 -6.51 -13.09 -2.32
C TYR A 210 -5.90 -12.03 -1.39
N THR A 211 -5.54 -12.47 -0.18
CA THR A 211 -4.88 -11.63 0.83
C THR A 211 -3.48 -11.22 0.38
N VAL A 212 -2.70 -12.19 -0.11
CA VAL A 212 -1.32 -11.98 -0.56
C VAL A 212 -1.24 -12.26 -2.05
N MET A 213 -1.56 -11.24 -2.87
CA MET A 213 -1.65 -11.37 -4.33
C MET A 213 -0.32 -11.79 -4.99
N GLY A 214 0.81 -11.30 -4.50
CA GLY A 214 2.13 -11.52 -5.09
C GLY A 214 2.62 -12.97 -5.02
N SER A 215 2.05 -13.79 -4.15
CA SER A 215 2.50 -15.16 -3.92
C SER A 215 1.39 -16.20 -3.98
N VAL A 216 0.28 -15.90 -4.67
CA VAL A 216 -0.84 -16.84 -4.80
C VAL A 216 -0.44 -18.18 -5.40
N THR A 217 0.55 -18.19 -6.30
CA THR A 217 1.07 -19.42 -6.93
C THR A 217 2.03 -20.19 -6.04
N SER A 218 2.51 -19.61 -4.95
CA SER A 218 3.46 -20.23 -4.02
C SER A 218 2.78 -21.13 -2.99
N TYR A 219 1.46 -21.11 -2.92
CA TYR A 219 0.68 -21.88 -1.95
C TYR A 219 -0.34 -22.79 -2.64
N PRO A 220 -0.49 -24.03 -2.20
CA PRO A 220 -1.54 -24.94 -2.72
C PRO A 220 -2.95 -24.42 -2.48
N LYS A 221 -3.16 -23.67 -1.39
CA LYS A 221 -4.42 -23.01 -1.03
C LYS A 221 -4.11 -21.61 -0.53
N PRO A 222 -3.95 -20.63 -1.44
CA PRO A 222 -3.71 -19.26 -1.03
C PRO A 222 -4.91 -18.69 -0.27
N GLU A 223 -4.64 -17.93 0.79
CA GLU A 223 -5.68 -17.32 1.64
C GLU A 223 -6.51 -16.31 0.86
N ARG A 224 -7.82 -16.49 0.89
CA ARG A 224 -8.74 -15.49 0.33
C ARG A 224 -8.91 -14.32 1.26
N TRP A 225 -8.98 -13.13 0.68
CA TRP A 225 -9.28 -11.91 1.43
C TRP A 225 -10.75 -11.91 1.86
N ASP A 226 -10.97 -11.68 3.14
CA ASP A 226 -12.28 -11.44 3.70
C ASP A 226 -12.60 -9.94 3.63
N LEU A 227 -13.55 -9.58 2.75
CA LEU A 227 -13.95 -8.19 2.52
C LEU A 227 -14.56 -7.53 3.75
N GLU A 228 -15.06 -8.31 4.73
CA GLU A 228 -15.61 -7.79 6.00
C GLU A 228 -14.53 -7.22 6.92
N LYS A 229 -13.25 -7.54 6.70
CA LYS A 229 -12.14 -7.02 7.50
C LYS A 229 -11.84 -5.53 7.27
N PHE A 230 -12.32 -4.96 6.15
CA PHE A 230 -12.06 -3.57 5.82
C PHE A 230 -13.21 -2.96 5.02
N HIS A 231 -13.90 -1.97 5.58
CA HIS A 231 -15.04 -1.29 4.95
C HIS A 231 -14.65 0.13 4.53
N PRO A 232 -14.20 0.35 3.27
CA PRO A 232 -13.87 1.67 2.77
C PRO A 232 -15.11 2.51 2.53
N GLN A 233 -15.04 3.82 2.78
CA GLN A 233 -16.07 4.76 2.33
C GLN A 233 -15.90 5.12 0.85
N VAL A 234 -14.64 5.08 0.36
CA VAL A 234 -14.32 5.39 -1.04
C VAL A 234 -13.42 4.29 -1.59
N ILE A 235 -13.74 3.82 -2.80
CA ILE A 235 -12.88 2.93 -3.59
C ILE A 235 -12.51 3.68 -4.87
N VAL A 236 -11.21 3.82 -5.11
CA VAL A 236 -10.66 4.35 -6.36
C VAL A 236 -10.24 3.18 -7.24
N ILE A 237 -10.76 3.11 -8.45
CA ILE A 237 -10.42 2.05 -9.42
C ILE A 237 -9.71 2.69 -10.61
N PHE A 238 -8.41 2.45 -10.70
CA PHE A 238 -7.56 2.87 -11.80
C PHE A 238 -6.90 1.63 -12.41
N GLU A 239 -7.74 0.80 -13.04
CA GLU A 239 -7.41 -0.52 -13.59
C GLU A 239 -7.80 -0.59 -15.06
N GLY A 240 -7.04 -1.33 -15.86
CA GLY A 240 -7.33 -1.60 -17.26
C GLY A 240 -6.28 -1.09 -18.24
N ILE A 241 -5.20 -0.44 -17.79
CA ILE A 241 -4.10 0.00 -18.67
C ILE A 241 -3.52 -1.23 -19.39
N ASN A 242 -3.24 -2.30 -18.66
CA ASN A 242 -2.65 -3.52 -19.18
C ASN A 242 -3.59 -4.33 -20.09
N ASP A 243 -4.90 -4.11 -19.99
CA ASP A 243 -5.88 -4.73 -20.87
C ASP A 243 -5.77 -4.22 -22.31
N PHE A 244 -5.39 -2.95 -22.48
CA PHE A 244 -5.41 -2.24 -23.77
C PHE A 244 -4.06 -1.72 -24.23
N GLN A 245 -2.97 -2.06 -23.55
CA GLN A 245 -1.60 -1.64 -23.88
C GLN A 245 -0.68 -2.85 -24.13
N GLY A 246 0.48 -2.59 -24.76
CA GLY A 246 1.45 -3.62 -25.15
C GLY A 246 1.14 -4.23 -26.52
N ASN A 247 1.50 -5.50 -26.72
CA ASN A 247 1.29 -6.20 -27.99
C ASN A 247 -0.12 -6.80 -28.08
N PRO A 248 -0.77 -6.77 -29.28
CA PRO A 248 -2.06 -7.41 -29.48
C PRO A 248 -1.96 -8.97 -29.35
N PRO A 249 -3.09 -9.66 -29.13
CA PRO A 249 -4.44 -9.13 -29.07
C PRO A 249 -4.75 -8.43 -27.75
N TYR A 250 -5.44 -7.30 -27.82
CA TYR A 250 -5.94 -6.57 -26.66
C TYR A 250 -7.18 -7.23 -26.05
N ALA A 251 -7.55 -6.80 -24.85
CA ALA A 251 -8.76 -7.30 -24.20
C ALA A 251 -10.01 -7.03 -25.08
N ASP A 252 -10.89 -8.00 -25.11
CA ASP A 252 -12.24 -7.81 -25.65
C ASP A 252 -13.01 -6.82 -24.77
N LYS A 253 -13.47 -5.71 -25.34
CA LYS A 253 -14.15 -4.63 -24.62
C LYS A 253 -15.44 -5.10 -23.94
N GLY A 254 -16.15 -6.07 -24.51
CA GLY A 254 -17.37 -6.64 -23.93
C GLY A 254 -17.04 -7.47 -22.67
N LYS A 255 -16.02 -8.31 -22.74
CA LYS A 255 -15.52 -9.07 -21.58
C LYS A 255 -15.02 -8.13 -20.49
N PHE A 256 -14.23 -7.11 -20.83
CA PHE A 256 -13.72 -6.12 -19.88
C PHE A 256 -14.87 -5.40 -19.17
N LYS A 257 -15.85 -4.86 -19.92
CA LYS A 257 -17.01 -4.17 -19.34
C LYS A 257 -17.81 -5.08 -18.40
N LYS A 258 -17.99 -6.34 -18.76
CA LYS A 258 -18.69 -7.33 -17.94
C LYS A 258 -17.94 -7.63 -16.64
N ALA A 259 -16.63 -7.83 -16.71
CA ALA A 259 -15.80 -8.06 -15.53
C ALA A 259 -15.77 -6.84 -14.61
N TYR A 260 -15.68 -5.64 -15.19
CA TYR A 260 -15.67 -4.39 -14.40
C TYR A 260 -17.01 -4.16 -13.69
N ALA A 261 -18.14 -4.39 -14.36
CA ALA A 261 -19.47 -4.31 -13.74
C ALA A 261 -19.60 -5.31 -12.59
N LYS A 262 -19.16 -6.56 -12.81
CA LYS A 262 -19.14 -7.61 -11.77
C LYS A 262 -18.29 -7.22 -10.56
N LEU A 263 -17.14 -6.56 -10.77
CA LEU A 263 -16.31 -6.04 -9.69
C LEU A 263 -17.05 -4.97 -8.89
N LEU A 264 -17.68 -4.00 -9.57
CA LEU A 264 -18.48 -2.96 -8.90
C LEU A 264 -19.62 -3.56 -8.07
N ASP A 265 -20.36 -4.53 -8.62
CA ASP A 265 -21.48 -5.19 -7.92
C ASP A 265 -21.00 -5.97 -6.70
N LYS A 266 -19.86 -6.69 -6.82
CA LYS A 266 -19.21 -7.38 -5.72
C LYS A 266 -18.85 -6.43 -4.58
N LEU A 267 -18.24 -5.30 -4.91
CA LEU A 267 -17.81 -4.29 -3.94
C LEU A 267 -18.99 -3.58 -3.28
N ARG A 268 -20.04 -3.25 -4.03
CA ARG A 268 -21.28 -2.71 -3.46
C ARG A 268 -21.93 -3.64 -2.45
N LYS A 269 -21.95 -4.93 -2.79
CA LYS A 269 -22.52 -5.95 -1.90
C LYS A 269 -21.72 -6.08 -0.60
N ALA A 270 -20.39 -6.06 -0.69
CA ALA A 270 -19.51 -6.18 0.45
C ALA A 270 -19.47 -4.91 1.33
N HIS A 271 -19.66 -3.74 0.70
CA HIS A 271 -19.49 -2.44 1.37
C HIS A 271 -20.70 -1.54 1.15
N PRO A 272 -21.83 -1.76 1.86
CA PRO A 272 -23.03 -0.95 1.70
C PRO A 272 -22.76 0.54 1.91
N GLY A 273 -23.14 1.37 0.92
CA GLY A 273 -22.94 2.82 0.96
C GLY A 273 -21.59 3.32 0.45
N VAL A 274 -20.69 2.43 0.03
CA VAL A 274 -19.40 2.79 -0.58
C VAL A 274 -19.58 3.69 -1.81
N LYS A 275 -18.62 4.57 -2.04
CA LYS A 275 -18.55 5.43 -3.21
C LYS A 275 -17.37 5.04 -4.09
N PHE A 276 -17.52 5.15 -5.41
CA PHE A 276 -16.50 4.78 -6.37
C PHE A 276 -15.98 5.99 -7.13
N LEU A 277 -14.68 6.03 -7.34
CA LEU A 277 -14.05 6.90 -8.34
C LEU A 277 -13.42 6.01 -9.41
N LEU A 278 -14.00 6.03 -10.61
CA LEU A 278 -13.46 5.34 -11.77
C LEU A 278 -12.46 6.28 -12.46
N VAL A 279 -11.22 5.83 -12.58
CA VAL A 279 -10.14 6.62 -13.19
C VAL A 279 -9.70 5.96 -14.49
N SER A 280 -9.42 6.77 -15.51
CA SER A 280 -8.80 6.33 -16.75
C SER A 280 -7.70 7.27 -17.18
N THR A 281 -6.78 6.77 -17.99
CA THR A 281 -5.75 7.56 -18.69
C THR A 281 -5.69 7.16 -20.14
N LYS A 282 -4.89 7.89 -20.91
CA LYS A 282 -4.59 7.53 -22.31
C LYS A 282 -3.67 6.30 -22.35
N VAL A 283 -3.97 5.37 -23.23
CA VAL A 283 -3.15 4.17 -23.51
C VAL A 283 -2.77 4.10 -25.00
N TRP A 284 -1.77 3.32 -25.31
CA TRP A 284 -1.26 3.13 -26.68
C TRP A 284 -1.34 1.66 -27.09
N PRO A 285 -1.41 1.36 -28.40
CA PRO A 285 -1.43 2.30 -29.54
C PRO A 285 -2.81 2.93 -29.79
N ASN A 286 -3.87 2.32 -29.28
CA ASN A 286 -5.24 2.80 -29.41
C ASN A 286 -5.72 3.31 -28.08
N ASP A 287 -6.27 4.52 -28.02
CA ASP A 287 -6.80 5.06 -26.77
C ASP A 287 -8.18 4.44 -26.43
N ASP A 288 -8.16 3.13 -26.17
CA ASP A 288 -9.37 2.31 -25.94
C ASP A 288 -9.83 2.31 -24.47
N LEU A 289 -8.95 2.58 -23.52
CA LEU A 289 -9.28 2.54 -22.09
C LEU A 289 -10.27 3.63 -21.69
N ALA A 290 -9.96 4.89 -22.01
CA ALA A 290 -10.76 6.03 -21.57
C ALA A 290 -12.23 5.95 -22.07
N PRO A 291 -12.51 5.72 -23.37
CA PRO A 291 -13.90 5.56 -23.84
C PRO A 291 -14.57 4.31 -23.26
N THR A 292 -13.83 3.25 -22.98
CA THR A 292 -14.40 2.02 -22.40
C THR A 292 -14.83 2.25 -20.95
N ILE A 293 -13.97 2.83 -20.09
CA ILE A 293 -14.33 3.17 -18.70
C ILE A 293 -15.47 4.19 -18.67
N LYS A 294 -15.43 5.22 -19.55
CA LYS A 294 -16.54 6.19 -19.65
C LYS A 294 -17.86 5.51 -19.99
N SER A 295 -17.85 4.54 -20.91
CA SER A 295 -19.06 3.81 -21.27
C SER A 295 -19.58 2.92 -20.13
N ILE A 296 -18.69 2.38 -19.27
CA ILE A 296 -19.08 1.64 -18.05
C ILE A 296 -19.76 2.62 -17.09
N TYR A 297 -19.13 3.77 -16.83
CA TYR A 297 -19.71 4.81 -15.98
C TYR A 297 -21.12 5.21 -16.46
N ASP A 298 -21.28 5.51 -17.75
CA ASP A 298 -22.56 5.92 -18.32
C ASP A 298 -23.64 4.84 -18.19
N ALA A 299 -23.27 3.56 -18.40
CA ALA A 299 -24.17 2.44 -18.21
C ALA A 299 -24.62 2.30 -16.74
N GLN A 300 -23.71 2.50 -15.78
CA GLN A 300 -24.03 2.47 -14.36
C GLN A 300 -24.98 3.62 -13.97
N VAL A 301 -24.72 4.83 -14.47
CA VAL A 301 -25.61 5.99 -14.25
C VAL A 301 -27.00 5.74 -14.87
N ALA A 302 -27.06 5.22 -16.09
CA ALA A 302 -28.31 4.85 -16.76
C ALA A 302 -29.12 3.77 -16.01
N ALA A 303 -28.41 2.86 -15.31
CA ALA A 303 -29.01 1.87 -14.41
C ALA A 303 -29.47 2.46 -13.06
N GLY A 304 -29.30 3.76 -12.84
CA GLY A 304 -29.77 4.48 -11.65
C GLY A 304 -28.77 4.57 -10.50
N HIS A 305 -27.53 4.09 -10.68
CA HIS A 305 -26.49 4.22 -9.65
C HIS A 305 -26.04 5.68 -9.50
N LYS A 306 -25.93 6.15 -8.24
CA LYS A 306 -25.52 7.51 -7.85
C LYS A 306 -24.31 7.49 -6.92
N ASP A 307 -23.64 6.35 -6.84
CA ASP A 307 -22.55 6.07 -5.92
C ASP A 307 -21.16 6.17 -6.58
N LEU A 308 -21.09 6.65 -7.82
CA LEU A 308 -19.86 6.66 -8.59
C LEU A 308 -19.63 8.00 -9.32
N GLU A 309 -18.35 8.33 -9.48
CA GLU A 309 -17.85 9.41 -10.32
C GLU A 309 -16.79 8.87 -11.29
N TYR A 310 -16.57 9.58 -12.38
CA TYR A 310 -15.56 9.26 -13.39
C TYR A 310 -14.59 10.42 -13.56
N LYS A 311 -13.29 10.10 -13.67
CA LYS A 311 -12.25 11.07 -13.97
C LYS A 311 -11.28 10.51 -14.99
N HIS A 312 -11.12 11.18 -16.13
CA HIS A 312 -10.01 10.99 -17.03
C HIS A 312 -8.83 11.86 -16.59
N VAL A 313 -7.64 11.30 -16.53
CA VAL A 313 -6.40 11.97 -16.17
C VAL A 313 -5.36 11.77 -17.26
N LEU A 314 -4.45 12.71 -17.39
CA LEU A 314 -3.24 12.58 -18.22
C LEU A 314 -2.03 12.67 -17.28
N THR A 315 -1.00 11.92 -17.57
CA THR A 315 0.25 11.89 -16.83
C THR A 315 1.42 12.11 -17.78
N SER A 316 2.50 12.72 -17.30
CA SER A 316 3.74 12.91 -18.06
C SER A 316 4.52 11.63 -17.98
N ASN A 317 4.33 10.56 -18.15
CA ASN A 317 4.97 9.24 -18.11
C ASN A 317 6.49 9.28 -18.40
N VAL A 318 7.22 10.09 -17.64
CA VAL A 318 8.69 10.28 -17.80
C VAL A 318 9.51 9.41 -16.84
N GLY A 319 8.87 8.72 -15.91
CA GLY A 319 9.51 7.75 -15.04
C GLY A 319 9.89 6.46 -15.77
N LEU A 320 10.39 5.49 -15.01
CA LEU A 320 10.86 4.21 -15.56
C LEU A 320 9.79 3.53 -16.43
N HIS A 321 10.19 3.02 -17.59
CA HIS A 321 9.33 2.33 -18.56
C HIS A 321 8.06 3.11 -18.94
N GLY A 322 8.15 4.44 -18.96
CA GLY A 322 7.02 5.29 -19.32
C GLY A 322 5.92 5.35 -18.28
N HIS A 323 6.26 5.21 -17.01
CA HIS A 323 5.33 5.36 -15.87
C HIS A 323 5.33 6.79 -15.33
N PRO A 324 4.32 7.19 -14.55
CA PRO A 324 4.31 8.47 -13.86
C PRO A 324 5.47 8.58 -12.87
N ASP A 325 6.27 9.63 -12.99
CA ASP A 325 7.30 9.97 -12.01
C ASP A 325 6.71 10.54 -10.72
N THR A 326 7.54 10.87 -9.74
CA THR A 326 7.07 11.39 -8.44
C THR A 326 6.25 12.67 -8.58
N HIS A 327 6.62 13.56 -9.52
CA HIS A 327 5.87 14.79 -9.78
C HIS A 327 4.47 14.47 -10.33
N SER A 328 4.39 13.58 -11.32
CA SER A 328 3.11 13.13 -11.90
C SER A 328 2.24 12.40 -10.89
N GLN A 329 2.83 11.64 -9.96
CA GLN A 329 2.10 11.01 -8.87
C GLN A 329 1.49 12.06 -7.91
N GLU A 330 2.22 13.14 -7.62
CA GLU A 330 1.69 14.27 -6.83
C GLU A 330 0.57 15.02 -7.57
N GLU A 331 0.71 15.26 -8.87
CA GLU A 331 -0.33 15.87 -9.71
C GLU A 331 -1.61 15.02 -9.76
N LEU A 332 -1.47 13.69 -9.89
CA LEU A 332 -2.59 12.75 -9.79
C LEU A 332 -3.28 12.86 -8.43
N ALA A 333 -2.51 12.85 -7.35
CA ALA A 333 -3.06 12.98 -6.00
C ALA A 333 -3.82 14.30 -5.84
N ASN A 334 -3.25 15.43 -6.32
CA ASN A 334 -3.89 16.74 -6.24
C ASN A 334 -5.17 16.82 -7.09
N THR A 335 -5.17 16.20 -8.26
CA THR A 335 -6.33 16.13 -9.16
C THR A 335 -7.49 15.33 -8.56
N LEU A 336 -7.17 14.19 -7.91
CA LEU A 336 -8.20 13.29 -7.38
C LEU A 336 -8.67 13.67 -5.98
N ARG A 337 -7.86 14.40 -5.20
CA ARG A 337 -8.15 14.82 -3.83
C ARG A 337 -9.53 15.46 -3.64
N PRO A 338 -9.95 16.52 -4.40
CA PRO A 338 -11.25 17.15 -4.19
C PRO A 338 -12.43 16.22 -4.51
N ILE A 339 -12.25 15.28 -5.44
CA ILE A 339 -13.29 14.30 -5.79
C ILE A 339 -13.46 13.30 -4.65
N ILE A 340 -12.35 12.77 -4.13
CA ILE A 340 -12.36 11.82 -3.02
C ILE A 340 -12.91 12.47 -1.75
N ALA A 341 -12.52 13.73 -1.46
CA ALA A 341 -13.05 14.49 -0.32
C ALA A 341 -14.59 14.60 -0.38
N ARG A 342 -15.14 14.88 -1.58
CA ARG A 342 -16.58 14.97 -1.82
C ARG A 342 -17.27 13.61 -1.65
N LEU A 343 -16.74 12.56 -2.29
CA LEU A 343 -17.28 11.19 -2.22
C LEU A 343 -17.28 10.66 -0.77
N GLY A 344 -16.19 10.85 -0.06
CA GLY A 344 -16.02 10.42 1.34
C GLY A 344 -16.73 11.35 2.35
N ARG A 345 -17.26 12.49 1.90
CA ARG A 345 -17.76 13.58 2.77
C ARG A 345 -16.70 14.03 3.78
N TRP A 346 -15.44 14.02 3.35
CA TRP A 346 -14.30 14.45 4.14
C TRP A 346 -14.00 15.91 3.82
N LEU A 347 -14.29 16.80 4.76
CA LEU A 347 -13.96 18.22 4.58
C LEU A 347 -12.45 18.34 4.36
N SER A 348 -12.05 19.01 3.28
CA SER A 348 -10.67 19.46 3.11
C SER A 348 -10.39 20.51 4.19
N ARG A 349 -9.50 20.19 5.11
CA ARG A 349 -8.93 21.19 5.99
C ARG A 349 -7.80 21.92 5.30
#